data_5295888479b3a6fe8ca1a8230d4e803a
#
_entry.id   5295888479b3a6fe8ca1a8230d4e803a
#
_cell.length_a   1.000
_cell.length_b   1.000
_cell.length_c   1.000
_cell.angle_alpha   90.00
_cell.angle_beta   90.00
_cell.angle_gamma   90.00
#
_symmetry.space_group_name_H-M   'P 1'
#
loop_
_entity.id
_entity.type
_entity.pdbx_description
1 polymer ?
#
loop_
_entity_poly.entity_id
_entity_poly.type
_entity_poly.pdbx_seq_one_letter_code
_entity_poly.pdbx_strand_id
1 'polypeptide(L)'
;MTPEAYQALVKQMSPPSPIVKNTALAFLVGGAICTVGQLLSHWYGVLGLDISDAGTATSVTLVFLSALATGLGVYHKLARLAGAGTLVPITGFANAVVSPAVDFQTEGLITGTAVKMFTVAGPVIVFGTAASVVYGLVLWLVQAL
;
A
#
# COMPACT_ATOMS: atom_id res chain seq x y z
N MET A 1 -34.13 19.61 3.89
CA MET A 1 -33.29 19.96 2.76
C MET A 1 -33.78 19.15 1.57
N THR A 2 -34.05 19.76 0.42
CA THR A 2 -34.49 19.02 -0.75
C THR A 2 -33.29 18.30 -1.40
N PRO A 3 -33.48 17.16 -2.12
CA PRO A 3 -32.41 16.46 -2.79
C PRO A 3 -31.60 17.36 -3.75
N GLU A 4 -32.24 18.30 -4.39
CA GLU A 4 -31.62 19.26 -5.29
C GLU A 4 -30.72 20.27 -4.57
N ALA A 5 -31.19 20.79 -3.41
CA ALA A 5 -30.39 21.68 -2.57
C ALA A 5 -29.17 20.95 -1.97
N TYR A 6 -29.32 19.67 -1.63
CA TYR A 6 -28.21 18.83 -1.19
C TYR A 6 -27.17 18.61 -2.30
N GLN A 7 -27.62 18.29 -3.50
CA GLN A 7 -26.71 18.11 -4.66
C GLN A 7 -25.96 19.40 -5.01
N ALA A 8 -26.64 20.56 -4.94
CA ALA A 8 -26.01 21.86 -5.16
C ALA A 8 -24.93 22.14 -4.13
N LEU A 9 -25.20 21.85 -2.85
CA LEU A 9 -24.25 21.99 -1.76
C LEU A 9 -23.03 21.06 -1.93
N VAL A 10 -23.25 19.78 -2.24
CA VAL A 10 -22.19 18.81 -2.52
C VAL A 10 -21.30 19.28 -3.67
N LYS A 11 -21.88 19.76 -4.75
CA LYS A 11 -21.15 20.26 -5.92
C LYS A 11 -20.30 21.49 -5.59
N GLN A 12 -20.77 22.34 -4.68
CA GLN A 12 -20.05 23.53 -4.23
C GLN A 12 -18.91 23.17 -3.26
N MET A 13 -19.12 22.18 -2.39
CA MET A 13 -18.16 21.76 -1.36
C MET A 13 -17.13 20.75 -1.85
N SER A 14 -17.37 20.11 -3.01
CA SER A 14 -16.48 19.12 -3.62
C SER A 14 -15.93 19.64 -4.95
N PRO A 15 -14.88 20.47 -4.95
CA PRO A 15 -14.28 20.96 -6.17
C PRO A 15 -13.72 19.79 -7.00
N PRO A 16 -13.80 19.86 -8.35
CA PRO A 16 -13.29 18.80 -9.22
C PRO A 16 -11.78 18.62 -9.05
N SER A 17 -11.36 17.39 -8.87
CA SER A 17 -9.94 17.04 -8.76
C SER A 17 -9.23 17.25 -10.10
N PRO A 18 -8.02 17.82 -10.13
CA PRO A 18 -7.23 17.97 -11.35
C PRO A 18 -6.66 16.62 -11.82
N ILE A 19 -7.48 15.85 -12.56
CA ILE A 19 -7.21 14.45 -12.93
C ILE A 19 -5.85 14.30 -13.63
N VAL A 20 -5.56 15.13 -14.63
CA VAL A 20 -4.30 15.03 -15.41
C VAL A 20 -3.07 15.21 -14.50
N LYS A 21 -3.08 16.24 -13.66
CA LYS A 21 -1.99 16.49 -12.71
C LYS A 21 -1.82 15.33 -11.72
N ASN A 22 -2.92 14.86 -11.14
CA ASN A 22 -2.90 13.79 -10.16
C ASN A 22 -2.44 12.47 -10.80
N THR A 23 -2.86 12.15 -12.02
CA THR A 23 -2.40 10.97 -12.76
C THR A 23 -0.91 11.05 -13.09
N ALA A 24 -0.43 12.20 -13.56
CA ALA A 24 1.00 12.39 -13.84
C ALA A 24 1.86 12.22 -12.58
N LEU A 25 1.45 12.83 -11.46
CA LEU A 25 2.17 12.70 -10.19
C LEU A 25 2.13 11.26 -9.66
N ALA A 26 0.99 10.59 -9.76
CA ALA A 26 0.86 9.19 -9.37
C ALA A 26 1.79 8.29 -10.20
N PHE A 27 1.85 8.50 -11.51
CA PHE A 27 2.75 7.76 -12.41
C PHE A 27 4.22 7.99 -12.07
N LEU A 28 4.63 9.24 -11.89
CA LEU A 28 6.02 9.58 -11.59
C LEU A 28 6.49 9.03 -10.24
N VAL A 29 5.68 9.22 -9.19
CA VAL A 29 6.06 8.76 -7.84
C VAL A 29 5.95 7.24 -7.73
N GLY A 30 4.88 6.63 -8.24
CA GLY A 30 4.74 5.18 -8.27
C GLY A 30 5.86 4.52 -9.10
N GLY A 31 6.18 5.09 -10.26
CA GLY A 31 7.30 4.66 -11.09
C GLY A 31 8.65 4.79 -10.39
N ALA A 32 8.89 5.89 -9.66
CA ALA A 32 10.10 6.06 -8.87
C ALA A 32 10.23 4.99 -7.76
N ILE A 33 9.15 4.67 -7.05
CA ILE A 33 9.14 3.60 -6.05
C ILE A 33 9.46 2.24 -6.70
N CYS A 34 8.85 1.94 -7.84
CA CYS A 34 9.14 0.71 -8.60
C CYS A 34 10.60 0.66 -9.06
N THR A 35 11.15 1.77 -9.52
CA THR A 35 12.56 1.87 -9.93
C THR A 35 13.50 1.59 -8.76
N VAL A 36 13.23 2.15 -7.58
CA VAL A 36 13.99 1.83 -6.36
C VAL A 36 13.89 0.35 -6.02
N GLY A 37 12.70 -0.25 -6.11
CA GLY A 37 12.50 -1.68 -5.91
C GLY A 37 13.33 -2.52 -6.90
N GLN A 38 13.35 -2.15 -8.17
CA GLN A 38 14.13 -2.85 -9.20
C GLN A 38 15.64 -2.72 -8.97
N LEU A 39 16.12 -1.55 -8.55
CA LEU A 39 17.53 -1.34 -8.20
C LEU A 39 17.95 -2.19 -7.00
N LEU A 40 17.11 -2.28 -5.96
CA LEU A 40 17.36 -3.17 -4.82
C LEU A 40 17.40 -4.64 -5.23
N SER A 41 16.44 -5.08 -6.03
CA SER A 41 16.39 -6.46 -6.53
C SER A 41 17.64 -6.82 -7.35
N HIS A 42 18.06 -5.91 -8.23
CA HIS A 42 19.29 -6.08 -8.99
C HIS A 42 20.52 -6.14 -8.09
N TRP A 43 20.60 -5.25 -7.10
CA TRP A 43 21.71 -5.23 -6.14
C TRP A 43 21.81 -6.54 -5.35
N TYR A 44 20.68 -7.06 -4.86
CA TYR A 44 20.64 -8.35 -4.16
C TYR A 44 21.04 -9.50 -5.08
N GLY A 45 20.67 -9.47 -6.36
CA GLY A 45 21.14 -10.44 -7.36
C GLY A 45 22.65 -10.41 -7.57
N VAL A 46 23.26 -9.21 -7.59
CA VAL A 46 24.73 -9.06 -7.66
C VAL A 46 25.43 -9.60 -6.41
N LEU A 47 24.78 -9.55 -5.25
CA LEU A 47 25.28 -10.15 -4.00
C LEU A 47 25.18 -11.69 -3.97
N GLY A 48 24.63 -12.30 -5.02
CA GLY A 48 24.58 -13.75 -5.17
C GLY A 48 23.25 -14.40 -4.72
N LEU A 49 22.22 -13.60 -4.40
CA LEU A 49 20.90 -14.14 -4.14
C LEU A 49 20.23 -14.58 -5.45
N ASP A 50 19.49 -15.68 -5.39
CA ASP A 50 18.66 -16.08 -6.51
C ASP A 50 17.47 -15.11 -6.72
N ILE A 51 16.73 -15.27 -7.81
CA ILE A 51 15.62 -14.37 -8.17
C ILE A 51 14.53 -14.33 -7.07
N SER A 52 14.24 -15.47 -6.45
CA SER A 52 13.22 -15.58 -5.39
C SER A 52 13.68 -14.87 -4.11
N ASP A 53 14.90 -15.14 -3.69
CA ASP A 53 15.48 -14.57 -2.48
C ASP A 53 15.75 -13.07 -2.62
N ALA A 54 16.22 -12.61 -3.79
CA ALA A 54 16.38 -11.20 -4.10
C ALA A 54 15.03 -10.45 -4.07
N GLY A 55 13.97 -11.05 -4.60
CA GLY A 55 12.61 -10.50 -4.52
C GLY A 55 12.10 -10.39 -3.08
N THR A 56 12.33 -11.42 -2.27
CA THR A 56 11.96 -11.42 -0.85
C THR A 56 12.74 -10.36 -0.06
N ALA A 57 14.06 -10.30 -0.23
CA ALA A 57 14.91 -9.30 0.42
C ALA A 57 14.51 -7.86 0.03
N THR A 58 14.19 -7.63 -1.25
CA THR A 58 13.67 -6.35 -1.75
C THR A 58 12.37 -5.97 -1.05
N SER A 59 11.43 -6.91 -0.94
CA SER A 59 10.14 -6.68 -0.29
C SER A 59 10.31 -6.31 1.18
N VAL A 60 11.14 -7.04 1.93
CA VAL A 60 11.45 -6.75 3.33
C VAL A 60 12.07 -5.37 3.49
N THR A 61 13.03 -5.02 2.63
CA THR A 61 13.68 -3.70 2.65
C THR A 61 12.68 -2.57 2.38
N LEU A 62 11.83 -2.72 1.37
CA LEU A 62 10.79 -1.71 1.04
C LEU A 62 9.76 -1.58 2.16
N VAL A 63 9.34 -2.68 2.80
CA VAL A 63 8.46 -2.65 3.98
C VAL A 63 9.12 -1.87 5.11
N PHE A 64 10.38 -2.16 5.43
CA PHE A 64 11.12 -1.47 6.49
C PHE A 64 11.26 0.03 6.21
N LEU A 65 11.67 0.41 4.99
CA LEU A 65 11.82 1.82 4.60
C LEU A 65 10.48 2.57 4.66
N SER A 66 9.40 1.94 4.19
CA SER A 66 8.06 2.53 4.25
C SER A 66 7.56 2.69 5.68
N ALA A 67 7.75 1.68 6.53
CA ALA A 67 7.40 1.73 7.95
C ALA A 67 8.17 2.84 8.67
N LEU A 68 9.46 2.96 8.43
CA LEU A 68 10.31 4.02 8.97
C LEU A 68 9.85 5.41 8.50
N ALA A 69 9.62 5.58 7.20
CA ALA A 69 9.13 6.84 6.64
C ALA A 69 7.74 7.23 7.18
N THR A 70 6.88 6.24 7.47
CA THR A 70 5.57 6.46 8.08
C THR A 70 5.72 6.89 9.54
N GLY A 71 6.54 6.18 10.32
CA GLY A 71 6.82 6.53 11.73
C GLY A 71 7.45 7.91 11.90
N LEU A 72 8.27 8.35 10.94
CA LEU A 72 8.85 9.70 10.91
C LEU A 72 7.91 10.78 10.35
N GLY A 73 6.68 10.42 9.95
CA GLY A 73 5.72 11.36 9.39
C GLY A 73 6.10 11.91 8.00
N VAL A 74 6.99 11.23 7.27
CA VAL A 74 7.41 11.64 5.91
C VAL A 74 6.49 11.06 4.86
N TYR A 75 6.05 9.81 5.04
CA TYR A 75 5.26 9.09 4.03
C TYR A 75 3.93 9.79 3.72
N HIS A 76 3.24 10.35 4.72
CA HIS A 76 1.97 11.05 4.50
C HIS A 76 2.13 12.32 3.65
N LYS A 77 3.28 13.00 3.73
CA LYS A 77 3.57 14.17 2.88
C LYS A 77 3.73 13.75 1.42
N LEU A 78 4.42 12.63 1.20
CA LEU A 78 4.54 12.02 -0.12
C LEU A 78 3.18 11.58 -0.66
N ALA A 79 2.35 10.94 0.16
CA ALA A 79 1.01 10.49 -0.22
C ALA A 79 0.08 11.64 -0.61
N ARG A 80 0.14 12.78 0.07
CA ARG A 80 -0.61 13.98 -0.32
C ARG A 80 -0.24 14.51 -1.70
N LEU A 81 1.03 14.40 -2.09
CA LEU A 81 1.51 14.85 -3.39
C LEU A 81 1.19 13.85 -4.49
N ALA A 82 1.44 12.58 -4.24
CA ALA A 82 1.40 11.51 -5.22
C ALA A 82 0.06 10.77 -5.32
N GLY A 83 -0.82 10.94 -4.32
CA GLY A 83 -2.13 10.25 -4.30
C GLY A 83 -2.00 8.75 -4.53
N ALA A 84 -2.64 8.24 -5.59
CA ALA A 84 -2.63 6.81 -5.94
C ALA A 84 -1.24 6.24 -6.23
N GLY A 85 -0.24 7.07 -6.54
CA GLY A 85 1.13 6.60 -6.79
C GLY A 85 1.83 6.01 -5.58
N THR A 86 1.38 6.33 -4.35
CA THR A 86 1.90 5.73 -3.12
C THR A 86 1.19 4.45 -2.71
N LEU A 87 0.15 4.03 -3.45
CA LEU A 87 -0.55 2.76 -3.23
C LEU A 87 0.18 1.56 -3.86
N VAL A 88 1.46 1.72 -4.22
CA VAL A 88 2.30 0.58 -4.66
C VAL A 88 2.23 -0.50 -3.58
N PRO A 89 1.91 -1.77 -3.95
CA PRO A 89 1.42 -2.79 -3.00
C PRO A 89 2.27 -2.98 -1.75
N ILE A 90 3.59 -3.03 -1.89
CA ILE A 90 4.50 -3.30 -0.76
C ILE A 90 4.58 -2.09 0.19
N THR A 91 4.94 -0.92 -0.34
CA THR A 91 5.15 0.29 0.48
C THR A 91 3.84 0.89 0.98
N GLY A 92 2.80 0.87 0.14
CA GLY A 92 1.46 1.34 0.50
C GLY A 92 0.82 0.50 1.60
N PHE A 93 0.95 -0.83 1.52
CA PHE A 93 0.45 -1.73 2.56
C PHE A 93 1.21 -1.53 3.89
N ALA A 94 2.53 -1.44 3.85
CA ALA A 94 3.33 -1.16 5.05
C ALA A 94 2.90 0.16 5.72
N ASN A 95 2.72 1.23 4.94
CA ASN A 95 2.20 2.49 5.46
C ASN A 95 0.79 2.34 6.06
N ALA A 96 -0.12 1.63 5.40
CA ALA A 96 -1.49 1.42 5.88
C ALA A 96 -1.55 0.64 7.19
N VAL A 97 -0.60 -0.26 7.45
CA VAL A 97 -0.49 -1.02 8.70
C VAL A 97 0.17 -0.20 9.81
N VAL A 98 1.22 0.57 9.49
CA VAL A 98 1.99 1.31 10.49
C VAL A 98 1.30 2.61 10.91
N SER A 99 0.59 3.29 10.02
CA SER A 99 -0.07 4.57 10.35
C SER A 99 -1.05 4.44 11.53
N PRO A 100 -2.01 3.50 11.56
CA PRO A 100 -2.85 3.31 12.73
C PRO A 100 -2.08 2.90 13.98
N ALA A 101 -0.98 2.16 13.84
CA ALA A 101 -0.16 1.77 14.98
C ALA A 101 0.47 2.99 15.67
N VAL A 102 0.90 3.99 14.89
CA VAL A 102 1.45 5.25 15.42
C VAL A 102 0.35 6.11 16.02
N ASP A 103 -0.80 6.23 15.34
CA ASP A 103 -1.91 7.09 15.78
C ASP A 103 -2.53 6.61 17.09
N PHE A 104 -2.61 5.29 17.30
CA PHE A 104 -3.23 4.67 18.48
C PHE A 104 -2.22 4.14 19.52
N GLN A 105 -0.95 4.50 19.43
CA GLN A 105 0.08 4.03 20.38
C GLN A 105 -0.21 4.43 21.84
N THR A 106 -0.90 5.55 22.06
CA THR A 106 -1.28 6.04 23.40
C THR A 106 -2.36 5.20 24.07
N GLU A 107 -3.11 4.40 23.32
CA GLU A 107 -4.14 3.48 23.83
C GLU A 107 -3.55 2.16 24.36
N GLY A 108 -2.23 2.01 24.29
CA GLY A 108 -1.48 0.83 24.78
C GLY A 108 -1.03 -0.10 23.67
N LEU A 109 -0.10 -1.00 24.02
CA LEU A 109 0.55 -1.88 23.05
C LEU A 109 -0.40 -2.92 22.44
N ILE A 110 -1.28 -3.50 23.24
CA ILE A 110 -2.20 -4.56 22.80
C ILE A 110 -3.47 -3.96 22.21
N THR A 111 -4.19 -3.16 22.99
CA THR A 111 -5.51 -2.61 22.61
C THR A 111 -5.42 -1.51 21.55
N GLY A 112 -4.38 -0.70 21.60
CA GLY A 112 -4.11 0.33 20.61
C GLY A 112 -3.30 -0.22 19.42
N THR A 113 -1.99 -0.30 19.55
CA THR A 113 -1.07 -0.59 18.45
C THR A 113 -1.39 -1.91 17.75
N ALA A 114 -1.38 -3.04 18.48
CA ALA A 114 -1.52 -4.36 17.86
C ALA A 114 -2.90 -4.55 17.21
N VAL A 115 -3.99 -4.25 17.92
CA VAL A 115 -5.35 -4.40 17.38
C VAL A 115 -5.55 -3.54 16.14
N LYS A 116 -5.05 -2.30 16.12
CA LYS A 116 -5.20 -1.40 14.97
C LYS A 116 -4.39 -1.84 13.76
N MET A 117 -3.19 -2.39 13.95
CA MET A 117 -2.43 -3.01 12.87
C MET A 117 -3.20 -4.17 12.24
N PHE A 118 -3.77 -5.07 13.05
CA PHE A 118 -4.54 -6.20 12.56
C PHE A 118 -5.88 -5.82 11.93
N THR A 119 -6.47 -4.70 12.31
CA THR A 119 -7.69 -4.18 11.66
C THR A 119 -7.48 -3.93 10.17
N VAL A 120 -6.27 -3.52 9.77
CA VAL A 120 -5.92 -3.31 8.36
C VAL A 120 -5.32 -4.58 7.74
N ALA A 121 -4.37 -5.21 8.42
CA ALA A 121 -3.66 -6.39 7.90
C ALA A 121 -4.58 -7.62 7.79
N GLY A 122 -5.50 -7.83 8.75
CA GLY A 122 -6.37 -8.99 8.81
C GLY A 122 -7.19 -9.22 7.53
N PRO A 123 -8.02 -8.26 7.11
CA PRO A 123 -8.80 -8.39 5.88
C PRO A 123 -7.95 -8.66 4.64
N VAL A 124 -6.80 -8.00 4.50
CA VAL A 124 -5.90 -8.19 3.35
C VAL A 124 -5.37 -9.63 3.30
N ILE A 125 -4.95 -10.17 4.44
CA ILE A 125 -4.46 -11.56 4.55
C ILE A 125 -5.60 -12.54 4.23
N VAL A 126 -6.78 -12.35 4.83
CA VAL A 126 -7.92 -13.25 4.63
C VAL A 126 -8.37 -13.28 3.17
N PHE A 127 -8.62 -12.11 2.58
CA PHE A 127 -9.09 -12.04 1.19
C PHE A 127 -7.99 -12.46 0.20
N GLY A 128 -6.74 -12.11 0.44
CA GLY A 128 -5.60 -12.53 -0.39
C GLY A 128 -5.43 -14.05 -0.38
N THR A 129 -5.48 -14.66 0.80
CA THR A 129 -5.38 -16.12 0.95
C THR A 129 -6.59 -16.83 0.31
N ALA A 130 -7.81 -16.35 0.55
CA ALA A 130 -9.02 -16.92 -0.05
C ALA A 130 -8.97 -16.87 -1.58
N ALA A 131 -8.59 -15.71 -2.15
CA ALA A 131 -8.44 -15.57 -3.61
C ALA A 131 -7.36 -16.50 -4.17
N SER A 132 -6.23 -16.64 -3.48
CA SER A 132 -5.15 -17.56 -3.89
C SER A 132 -5.58 -19.03 -3.87
N VAL A 133 -6.36 -19.44 -2.86
CA VAL A 133 -6.91 -20.81 -2.79
C VAL A 133 -7.87 -21.08 -3.95
N VAL A 134 -8.79 -20.14 -4.22
CA VAL A 134 -9.72 -20.28 -5.35
C VAL A 134 -8.97 -20.37 -6.67
N TYR A 135 -8.00 -19.50 -6.90
CA TYR A 135 -7.17 -19.51 -8.10
C TYR A 135 -6.37 -20.81 -8.25
N GLY A 136 -5.75 -21.28 -7.14
CA GLY A 136 -5.01 -22.54 -7.13
C GLY A 136 -5.88 -23.75 -7.45
N LEU A 137 -7.12 -23.81 -6.93
CA LEU A 137 -8.07 -24.87 -7.26
C LEU A 137 -8.47 -24.84 -8.74
N VAL A 138 -8.72 -23.67 -9.30
CA VAL A 138 -9.04 -23.52 -10.74
C VAL A 138 -7.87 -24.00 -11.60
N LEU A 139 -6.63 -23.57 -11.27
CA LEU A 139 -5.44 -24.03 -12.00
C LEU A 139 -5.26 -25.53 -11.92
N TRP A 140 -5.42 -26.12 -10.73
CA TRP A 140 -5.33 -27.57 -10.54
C TRP A 140 -6.35 -28.33 -11.39
N LEU A 141 -7.60 -27.87 -11.41
CA LEU A 141 -8.65 -28.47 -12.25
C LEU A 141 -8.33 -28.38 -13.74
N VAL A 142 -7.84 -27.23 -14.21
CA VAL A 142 -7.48 -27.04 -15.64
C VAL A 142 -6.28 -27.91 -16.04
N GLN A 143 -5.34 -28.15 -15.13
CA GLN A 143 -4.16 -28.99 -15.40
C GLN A 143 -4.47 -30.51 -15.27
N ALA A 144 -5.53 -30.88 -14.56
CA ALA A 144 -5.96 -32.28 -14.38
C ALA A 144 -6.87 -32.78 -15.51
N LEU A 145 -7.41 -31.87 -16.34
CA LEU A 145 -8.22 -32.18 -17.54
C LEU A 145 -7.38 -32.25 -18.79
#